data_008f5912ea261f9b9fd0f1fac93c0670
#
_entry.id   008f5912ea261f9b9fd0f1fac93c0670
#
_cell.length_a   1.000
_cell.length_b   1.000
_cell.length_c   1.000
_cell.angle_alpha   90.00
_cell.angle_beta   90.00
_cell.angle_gamma   90.00
#
_symmetry.space_group_name_H-M   'P 1'
#
loop_
_entity.id
_entity.type
_entity.pdbx_description
1 polymer ?
#
loop_
_entity_poly.entity_id
_entity_poly.type
_entity_poly.pdbx_seq_one_letter_code
_entity_poly.pdbx_strand_id
1 'polypeptide(L)'
;MGYQLSSLTSVTHFDLSKNNLKGEIPYQLPPNAAYIDLSQNGFTGGVPYSISQMADLQYLYLGNNQLKNQLSDMFGKLSKLKEMDLSDNSLSGNLPQSFKSLKSLKKLNLQNNQFSGSINALANLPLDDLNVENNKFTGWIPNQLKEINLESGGNSWSSGGAPPPPPGTPRVANQHTSKNHSGGKSVLSGAAIAGIALGALAAIGVLIALFSRRKSSPSSHFLDEERSNQSRSFTPLASQELSKNLPTDISNDFKGHRSVDSSASIDVKTLQKSPSVGFKLPPPEFKQTYNDNEFANLLNARKSTSLRATSYSLADLQLATANFASGRLLGEGCIGRVYRAKYADGKVLAVKKIDSSLFQGRRSEEFSGIVSNISRLHHANIAELVGYCSEQGHNMLIYEYFRNGSLHEFLHMSDDYSKPLTWNTRVRIALGTGRAVEYLHEVCSPSLVHKNIKSSNILLDADLNPHLSDSGLAIFHQRTSQNLGVGYNAPECTKPSAYTMKSDVYSFGVVMLELLTGRMPLDSAKPKFEQCLVRWATPQLHDIDALARMVDPALRGLYPPKSLSRFADIIALCVQSEPEFRPPMSEVVQALVRLVQRTSMNLRDELGASRGRDDFEYL
;
A
#
# COMPACT_ATOMS: atom_id res chain seq x y z
N MET A 1 14.79 5.45 -14.51
CA MET A 1 15.40 4.12 -14.29
C MET A 1 14.30 3.08 -14.34
N GLY A 2 14.55 1.94 -15.01
CA GLY A 2 13.51 0.96 -15.29
C GLY A 2 13.10 0.12 -14.08
N TYR A 3 11.90 -0.42 -14.15
CA TYR A 3 11.22 -1.24 -13.13
C TYR A 3 11.84 -2.64 -12.91
N GLN A 4 13.07 -2.90 -13.38
CA GLN A 4 13.69 -4.22 -13.33
C GLN A 4 14.90 -4.35 -12.40
N LEU A 5 15.19 -3.35 -11.55
CA LEU A 5 16.34 -3.44 -10.63
C LEU A 5 16.16 -4.54 -9.59
N SER A 6 14.92 -4.89 -9.23
CA SER A 6 14.62 -6.02 -8.33
C SER A 6 15.00 -7.40 -8.90
N SER A 7 15.14 -7.53 -10.21
CA SER A 7 15.60 -8.77 -10.84
C SER A 7 17.11 -8.98 -10.74
N LEU A 8 17.85 -7.94 -10.36
CA LEU A 8 19.30 -7.98 -10.19
C LEU A 8 19.70 -8.64 -8.85
N THR A 9 19.30 -9.88 -8.64
CA THR A 9 19.46 -10.61 -7.37
C THR A 9 20.91 -10.97 -7.07
N SER A 10 21.81 -10.94 -8.05
CA SER A 10 23.24 -11.20 -7.90
C SER A 10 24.06 -9.94 -7.61
N VAL A 11 23.43 -8.75 -7.68
CA VAL A 11 24.13 -7.49 -7.45
C VAL A 11 24.26 -7.25 -5.96
N THR A 12 25.50 -7.20 -5.47
CA THR A 12 25.87 -6.89 -4.08
C THR A 12 26.42 -5.47 -3.92
N HIS A 13 26.89 -4.87 -5.00
CA HIS A 13 27.43 -3.52 -5.05
C HIS A 13 26.72 -2.72 -6.12
N PHE A 14 26.01 -1.67 -5.73
CA PHE A 14 25.19 -0.86 -6.61
C PHE A 14 25.57 0.61 -6.44
N ASP A 15 26.38 1.11 -7.37
CA ASP A 15 26.89 2.46 -7.37
C ASP A 15 26.45 3.21 -8.64
N LEU A 16 25.70 4.29 -8.45
CA LEU A 16 25.28 5.24 -9.47
C LEU A 16 25.59 6.67 -9.04
N SER A 17 26.52 6.85 -8.12
CA SER A 17 26.92 8.16 -7.60
C SER A 17 27.52 9.06 -8.68
N LYS A 18 27.54 10.36 -8.41
CA LYS A 18 28.18 11.36 -9.28
C LYS A 18 27.65 11.39 -10.72
N ASN A 19 26.32 11.29 -10.86
CA ASN A 19 25.61 11.35 -12.13
C ASN A 19 24.60 12.51 -12.13
N ASN A 20 23.87 12.68 -13.24
CA ASN A 20 22.79 13.66 -13.35
C ASN A 20 21.41 12.99 -13.34
N LEU A 21 21.23 11.94 -12.55
CA LEU A 21 19.98 11.20 -12.44
C LEU A 21 18.95 12.05 -11.68
N LYS A 22 17.71 12.07 -12.20
CA LYS A 22 16.62 12.91 -11.67
C LYS A 22 15.38 12.05 -11.43
N GLY A 23 14.40 12.63 -10.72
CA GLY A 23 13.18 11.96 -10.30
C GLY A 23 13.37 11.25 -8.97
N GLU A 24 12.49 10.34 -8.64
CA GLU A 24 12.56 9.62 -7.37
C GLU A 24 13.53 8.44 -7.45
N ILE A 25 14.11 8.07 -6.29
CA ILE A 25 14.86 6.83 -6.18
C ILE A 25 13.90 5.67 -6.48
N PRO A 26 14.25 4.75 -7.41
CA PRO A 26 13.39 3.63 -7.73
C PRO A 26 12.98 2.86 -6.48
N TYR A 27 11.68 2.58 -6.36
CA TYR A 27 11.16 1.84 -5.20
C TYR A 27 11.85 0.49 -5.03
N GLN A 28 12.10 -0.22 -6.15
CA GLN A 28 12.79 -1.51 -6.12
C GLN A 28 14.26 -1.34 -6.50
N LEU A 29 15.13 -1.45 -5.51
CA LEU A 29 16.58 -1.55 -5.66
C LEU A 29 17.01 -3.03 -5.71
N PRO A 30 18.25 -3.35 -6.13
CA PRO A 30 18.75 -4.71 -6.11
C PRO A 30 18.64 -5.32 -4.70
N PRO A 31 17.85 -6.39 -4.48
CA PRO A 31 17.40 -6.80 -3.14
C PRO A 31 18.51 -7.34 -2.23
N ASN A 32 19.61 -7.83 -2.82
CA ASN A 32 20.74 -8.43 -2.10
C ASN A 32 21.96 -7.49 -2.07
N ALA A 33 21.79 -6.20 -2.40
CA ALA A 33 22.88 -5.25 -2.34
C ALA A 33 23.34 -5.03 -0.89
N ALA A 34 24.62 -5.19 -0.67
CA ALA A 34 25.30 -4.84 0.58
C ALA A 34 25.84 -3.40 0.56
N TYR A 35 26.02 -2.83 -0.61
CA TYR A 35 26.49 -1.48 -0.85
C TYR A 35 25.58 -0.78 -1.84
N ILE A 36 25.09 0.40 -1.48
CA ILE A 36 24.30 1.29 -2.33
C ILE A 36 24.86 2.70 -2.24
N ASP A 37 25.28 3.24 -3.37
CA ASP A 37 25.67 4.64 -3.51
C ASP A 37 24.87 5.31 -4.64
N LEU A 38 24.01 6.24 -4.26
CA LEU A 38 23.23 7.08 -5.15
C LEU A 38 23.54 8.57 -4.92
N SER A 39 24.61 8.86 -4.19
CA SER A 39 25.01 10.23 -3.81
C SER A 39 25.36 11.09 -5.03
N GLN A 40 25.35 12.40 -4.84
CA GLN A 40 25.72 13.38 -5.85
C GLN A 40 24.94 13.23 -7.16
N ASN A 41 23.61 13.27 -7.05
CA ASN A 41 22.65 13.22 -8.14
C ASN A 41 21.55 14.28 -7.96
N GLY A 42 20.50 14.24 -8.75
CA GLY A 42 19.32 15.09 -8.63
C GLY A 42 18.08 14.30 -8.18
N PHE A 43 18.22 13.26 -7.35
CA PHE A 43 17.09 12.48 -6.86
C PHE A 43 16.19 13.31 -5.95
N THR A 44 14.88 13.19 -6.14
CA THR A 44 13.81 13.87 -5.40
C THR A 44 12.96 12.86 -4.64
N GLY A 45 11.89 13.33 -3.96
CA GLY A 45 11.00 12.46 -3.19
C GLY A 45 11.59 12.04 -1.85
N GLY A 46 11.16 10.91 -1.32
CA GLY A 46 11.62 10.36 -0.04
C GLY A 46 12.61 9.20 -0.21
N VAL A 47 13.16 8.75 0.91
CA VAL A 47 13.95 7.50 0.95
C VAL A 47 12.98 6.32 0.79
N PRO A 48 13.15 5.44 -0.21
CA PRO A 48 12.18 4.39 -0.51
C PRO A 48 12.12 3.33 0.59
N TYR A 49 10.90 2.95 0.95
CA TYR A 49 10.65 1.96 2.01
C TYR A 49 11.26 0.59 1.73
N SER A 50 11.45 0.23 0.46
CA SER A 50 12.07 -1.05 0.06
C SER A 50 13.46 -1.27 0.65
N ILE A 51 14.19 -0.20 0.99
CA ILE A 51 15.48 -0.29 1.71
C ILE A 51 15.33 -1.05 3.02
N SER A 52 14.17 -0.96 3.70
CA SER A 52 13.89 -1.70 4.94
C SER A 52 13.97 -3.22 4.81
N GLN A 53 13.85 -3.76 3.61
CA GLN A 53 13.89 -5.21 3.34
C GLN A 53 15.29 -5.72 3.03
N MET A 54 16.28 -4.83 2.92
CA MET A 54 17.65 -5.15 2.50
C MET A 54 18.50 -5.53 3.72
N ALA A 55 18.22 -6.71 4.31
CA ALA A 55 18.86 -7.15 5.56
C ALA A 55 20.39 -7.32 5.48
N ASP A 56 20.94 -7.41 4.26
CA ASP A 56 22.38 -7.54 4.00
C ASP A 56 23.07 -6.19 3.75
N LEU A 57 22.31 -5.08 3.72
CA LEU A 57 22.84 -3.74 3.47
C LEU A 57 23.81 -3.31 4.58
N GLN A 58 25.02 -2.92 4.17
CA GLN A 58 26.11 -2.47 5.05
C GLN A 58 26.44 -1.00 4.84
N TYR A 59 26.25 -0.48 3.63
CA TYR A 59 26.61 0.89 3.24
C TYR A 59 25.49 1.51 2.43
N LEU A 60 25.02 2.68 2.86
CA LEU A 60 23.95 3.43 2.21
C LEU A 60 24.34 4.90 2.08
N TYR A 61 24.61 5.35 0.86
CA TYR A 61 24.97 6.72 0.56
C TYR A 61 23.95 7.36 -0.35
N LEU A 62 23.23 8.35 0.18
CA LEU A 62 22.18 9.14 -0.50
C LEU A 62 22.48 10.65 -0.41
N GLY A 63 23.65 11.04 0.07
CA GLY A 63 24.06 12.42 0.28
C GLY A 63 24.11 13.23 -1.01
N ASN A 64 24.01 14.56 -0.90
CA ASN A 64 24.04 15.48 -2.04
C ASN A 64 22.99 15.16 -3.11
N ASN A 65 21.71 15.20 -2.71
CA ASN A 65 20.55 15.03 -3.56
C ASN A 65 19.47 16.09 -3.25
N GLN A 66 18.26 15.92 -3.76
CA GLN A 66 17.10 16.77 -3.47
C GLN A 66 16.00 15.99 -2.72
N LEU A 67 16.39 15.02 -1.90
CA LEU A 67 15.46 14.20 -1.12
C LEU A 67 14.76 15.08 -0.08
N LYS A 68 13.46 14.83 0.12
CA LYS A 68 12.59 15.59 1.03
C LYS A 68 11.71 14.63 1.82
N ASN A 69 10.81 15.17 2.65
CA ASN A 69 9.91 14.43 3.53
C ASN A 69 10.59 13.87 4.79
N GLN A 70 9.80 13.29 5.64
CA GLN A 70 10.25 12.65 6.86
C GLN A 70 10.71 11.22 6.56
N LEU A 71 11.76 10.77 7.26
CA LEU A 71 12.14 9.35 7.24
C LEU A 71 11.06 8.50 7.91
N SER A 72 10.59 7.49 7.20
CA SER A 72 9.70 6.48 7.79
C SER A 72 10.42 5.64 8.85
N ASP A 73 9.67 5.06 9.79
CA ASP A 73 10.23 4.19 10.84
C ASP A 73 10.51 2.78 10.30
N MET A 74 11.50 2.66 9.40
CA MET A 74 11.75 1.50 8.55
C MET A 74 13.11 0.81 8.73
N PHE A 75 13.99 1.32 9.58
CA PHE A 75 15.38 0.87 9.66
C PHE A 75 15.60 -0.35 10.59
N GLY A 76 14.53 -0.86 11.19
CA GLY A 76 14.61 -1.90 12.24
C GLY A 76 15.28 -3.23 11.83
N LYS A 77 15.25 -3.57 10.53
CA LYS A 77 15.85 -4.82 10.01
C LYS A 77 17.29 -4.66 9.51
N LEU A 78 17.82 -3.43 9.44
CA LEU A 78 19.14 -3.12 8.89
C LEU A 78 20.26 -3.31 9.92
N SER A 79 20.28 -4.44 10.60
CA SER A 79 21.24 -4.72 11.70
C SER A 79 22.69 -4.80 11.25
N LYS A 80 22.97 -5.00 9.96
CA LYS A 80 24.32 -5.05 9.37
C LYS A 80 24.81 -3.70 8.85
N LEU A 81 23.98 -2.65 8.88
CA LEU A 81 24.32 -1.33 8.36
C LEU A 81 25.45 -0.72 9.19
N LYS A 82 26.56 -0.37 8.54
CA LYS A 82 27.79 0.18 9.13
C LYS A 82 27.91 1.68 8.91
N GLU A 83 27.54 2.14 7.72
CA GLU A 83 27.62 3.54 7.36
C GLU A 83 26.36 3.99 6.65
N MET A 84 25.86 5.16 7.01
CA MET A 84 24.71 5.82 6.37
C MET A 84 24.99 7.30 6.19
N ASP A 85 24.87 7.76 4.95
CA ASP A 85 25.00 9.17 4.59
C ASP A 85 23.71 9.66 3.93
N LEU A 86 23.05 10.61 4.59
CA LEU A 86 21.86 11.31 4.15
C LEU A 86 22.09 12.83 4.05
N SER A 87 23.37 13.27 4.13
CA SER A 87 23.75 14.69 4.15
C SER A 87 23.27 15.45 2.92
N ASP A 88 23.25 16.77 3.05
CA ASP A 88 22.99 17.70 1.94
C ASP A 88 21.72 17.34 1.14
N ASN A 89 20.59 17.31 1.86
CA ASN A 89 19.26 17.06 1.33
C ASN A 89 18.22 18.02 1.95
N SER A 90 16.93 17.77 1.74
CA SER A 90 15.83 18.51 2.37
C SER A 90 14.98 17.62 3.29
N LEU A 91 15.58 16.57 3.85
CA LEU A 91 14.91 15.65 4.76
C LEU A 91 14.51 16.35 6.06
N SER A 92 13.33 16.02 6.61
CA SER A 92 12.73 16.75 7.73
C SER A 92 12.11 15.81 8.77
N GLY A 93 11.54 16.40 9.83
CA GLY A 93 10.88 15.65 10.91
C GLY A 93 11.85 15.05 11.91
N ASN A 94 11.33 14.21 12.80
CA ASN A 94 12.11 13.56 13.86
C ASN A 94 12.84 12.33 13.33
N LEU A 95 13.96 11.96 13.96
CA LEU A 95 14.64 10.70 13.67
C LEU A 95 13.74 9.51 14.01
N PRO A 96 13.67 8.49 13.14
CA PRO A 96 12.88 7.29 13.39
C PRO A 96 13.35 6.54 14.64
N GLN A 97 12.40 5.95 15.40
CA GLN A 97 12.75 5.13 16.56
C GLN A 97 13.48 3.84 16.19
N SER A 98 13.25 3.33 14.98
CA SER A 98 13.96 2.18 14.42
C SER A 98 15.47 2.36 14.28
N PHE A 99 15.99 3.60 14.34
CA PHE A 99 17.44 3.83 14.40
C PHE A 99 18.09 3.11 15.60
N LYS A 100 17.37 2.95 16.73
CA LYS A 100 17.87 2.18 17.90
C LYS A 100 18.26 0.74 17.57
N SER A 101 17.79 0.20 16.46
CA SER A 101 18.06 -1.18 16.01
C SER A 101 19.32 -1.31 15.15
N LEU A 102 19.97 -0.21 14.78
CA LEU A 102 21.16 -0.19 13.92
C LEU A 102 22.44 -0.56 14.71
N LYS A 103 22.51 -1.80 15.18
CA LYS A 103 23.53 -2.27 16.12
C LYS A 103 24.95 -2.36 15.56
N SER A 104 25.12 -2.20 14.26
CA SER A 104 26.43 -2.21 13.59
C SER A 104 26.85 -0.82 13.07
N LEU A 105 25.99 0.20 13.25
CA LEU A 105 26.22 1.53 12.65
C LEU A 105 27.37 2.24 13.34
N LYS A 106 28.42 2.57 12.55
CA LYS A 106 29.64 3.21 12.97
C LYS A 106 29.73 4.67 12.56
N LYS A 107 29.19 4.97 11.36
CA LYS A 107 29.23 6.31 10.81
C LYS A 107 27.86 6.76 10.34
N LEU A 108 27.44 7.96 10.75
CA LEU A 108 26.16 8.54 10.39
C LEU A 108 26.30 10.02 10.05
N ASN A 109 26.01 10.38 8.79
CA ASN A 109 26.03 11.74 8.28
C ASN A 109 24.60 12.22 8.01
N LEU A 110 24.15 13.23 8.74
CA LEU A 110 22.82 13.86 8.62
C LEU A 110 22.89 15.37 8.38
N GLN A 111 24.09 15.95 8.26
CA GLN A 111 24.29 17.39 8.17
C GLN A 111 23.56 18.01 6.96
N ASN A 112 23.28 19.32 7.06
CA ASN A 112 22.64 20.12 6.02
C ASN A 112 21.27 19.55 5.58
N ASN A 113 20.38 19.35 6.57
CA ASN A 113 19.01 18.88 6.37
C ASN A 113 18.02 19.73 7.21
N GLN A 114 16.80 19.26 7.37
CA GLN A 114 15.77 19.91 8.18
C GLN A 114 15.27 19.01 9.32
N PHE A 115 16.07 18.06 9.79
CA PHE A 115 15.71 17.19 10.89
C PHE A 115 15.46 17.98 12.17
N SER A 116 14.50 17.53 12.99
CA SER A 116 14.06 18.21 14.20
C SER A 116 13.93 17.26 15.38
N GLY A 117 13.58 17.80 16.57
CA GLY A 117 13.41 17.00 17.79
C GLY A 117 14.74 16.57 18.40
N SER A 118 14.73 15.50 19.20
CA SER A 118 15.91 15.03 19.92
C SER A 118 16.67 13.94 19.19
N ILE A 119 17.99 13.85 19.45
CA ILE A 119 18.85 12.76 18.92
C ILE A 119 18.95 11.56 19.87
N ASN A 120 18.04 11.43 20.84
CA ASN A 120 18.05 10.35 21.83
C ASN A 120 17.97 8.94 21.22
N ALA A 121 17.41 8.81 20.02
CA ALA A 121 17.38 7.54 19.30
C ALA A 121 18.77 6.99 18.97
N LEU A 122 19.80 7.85 18.92
CA LEU A 122 21.17 7.53 18.57
C LEU A 122 22.05 7.21 19.80
N ALA A 123 21.60 7.52 21.02
CA ALA A 123 22.42 7.49 22.25
C ALA A 123 23.12 6.16 22.56
N ASN A 124 22.53 5.03 22.15
CA ASN A 124 23.05 3.68 22.44
C ASN A 124 23.54 2.94 21.19
N LEU A 125 23.78 3.67 20.10
CA LEU A 125 24.39 3.11 18.91
C LEU A 125 25.91 3.07 19.04
N PRO A 126 26.59 2.09 18.44
CA PRO A 126 28.05 1.96 18.50
C PRO A 126 28.73 2.90 17.48
N LEU A 127 28.32 4.17 17.45
CA LEU A 127 28.84 5.17 16.54
C LEU A 127 30.29 5.53 16.92
N ASP A 128 31.13 5.69 15.91
CA ASP A 128 32.46 6.27 16.00
C ASP A 128 32.42 7.72 15.49
N ASP A 129 31.67 7.97 14.40
CA ASP A 129 31.49 9.29 13.77
C ASP A 129 30.00 9.65 13.64
N LEU A 130 29.63 10.86 14.06
CA LEU A 130 28.28 11.39 13.94
C LEU A 130 28.32 12.87 13.54
N ASN A 131 27.79 13.19 12.35
CA ASN A 131 27.59 14.57 11.92
C ASN A 131 26.09 14.90 11.83
N VAL A 132 25.63 15.84 12.67
CA VAL A 132 24.25 16.34 12.71
C VAL A 132 24.17 17.85 12.50
N GLU A 133 25.23 18.48 12.01
CA GLU A 133 25.30 19.93 11.82
C GLU A 133 24.20 20.48 10.92
N ASN A 134 23.91 21.76 11.11
CA ASN A 134 22.99 22.51 10.23
C ASN A 134 21.64 21.81 10.03
N ASN A 135 20.98 21.50 11.15
CA ASN A 135 19.64 20.96 11.23
C ASN A 135 18.76 21.79 12.17
N LYS A 136 17.60 21.28 12.56
CA LYS A 136 16.68 21.90 13.52
C LYS A 136 16.54 21.04 14.78
N PHE A 137 17.58 20.29 15.16
CA PHE A 137 17.57 19.48 16.38
C PHE A 137 17.47 20.34 17.63
N THR A 138 16.80 19.79 18.66
CA THR A 138 16.54 20.44 19.93
C THR A 138 16.81 19.50 21.10
N GLY A 139 16.75 20.03 22.32
CA GLY A 139 16.98 19.23 23.54
C GLY A 139 18.46 19.09 23.87
N TRP A 140 18.79 18.08 24.67
CA TRP A 140 20.15 17.87 25.15
C TRP A 140 20.88 16.78 24.35
N ILE A 141 22.16 16.99 24.10
CA ILE A 141 23.02 15.97 23.50
C ILE A 141 23.28 14.90 24.58
N PRO A 142 22.92 13.62 24.34
CA PRO A 142 23.21 12.52 25.24
C PRO A 142 24.70 12.41 25.56
N ASN A 143 25.06 12.10 26.82
CA ASN A 143 26.46 12.04 27.21
C ASN A 143 27.26 10.99 26.43
N GLN A 144 26.63 9.87 26.06
CA GLN A 144 27.24 8.82 25.25
C GLN A 144 27.72 9.33 23.88
N LEU A 145 27.03 10.31 23.31
CA LEU A 145 27.41 10.89 22.02
C LEU A 145 28.48 11.98 22.13
N LYS A 146 28.86 12.39 23.35
CA LYS A 146 29.95 13.34 23.57
C LYS A 146 31.35 12.68 23.58
N GLU A 147 31.39 11.35 23.64
CA GLU A 147 32.62 10.56 23.71
C GLU A 147 33.09 10.09 22.31
N ILE A 148 32.32 10.37 21.27
CA ILE A 148 32.60 10.02 19.86
C ILE A 148 32.98 11.27 19.06
N ASN A 149 33.45 11.09 17.83
CA ASN A 149 33.63 12.21 16.90
C ASN A 149 32.28 12.81 16.52
N LEU A 150 31.86 13.88 17.22
CA LEU A 150 30.55 14.52 17.08
C LEU A 150 30.68 15.93 16.50
N GLU A 151 30.07 16.13 15.33
CA GLU A 151 29.82 17.44 14.73
C GLU A 151 28.35 17.81 14.91
N SER A 152 28.05 18.89 15.65
CA SER A 152 26.67 19.23 16.06
C SER A 152 26.30 20.70 15.95
N GLY A 153 27.15 21.52 15.29
CA GLY A 153 26.92 22.96 15.08
C GLY A 153 25.62 23.27 14.31
N GLY A 154 25.15 24.51 14.34
CA GLY A 154 24.00 24.93 13.54
C GLY A 154 22.64 24.33 13.92
N ASN A 155 22.46 23.92 15.19
CA ASN A 155 21.21 23.39 15.77
C ASN A 155 20.73 24.22 16.95
N SER A 156 19.55 23.90 17.48
CA SER A 156 18.92 24.60 18.63
C SER A 156 19.03 23.79 19.92
N TRP A 157 20.23 23.42 20.34
CA TRP A 157 20.46 22.64 21.56
C TRP A 157 20.08 23.40 22.82
N SER A 158 19.55 22.69 23.80
CA SER A 158 19.25 23.25 25.11
C SER A 158 20.53 23.43 25.93
N SER A 159 20.72 24.63 26.49
CA SER A 159 21.82 24.94 27.40
C SER A 159 21.38 24.66 28.85
N GLY A 160 22.24 24.00 29.65
CA GLY A 160 22.00 23.67 31.05
C GLY A 160 22.07 22.18 31.36
N GLY A 161 21.89 21.79 32.63
CA GLY A 161 21.87 20.38 33.03
C GLY A 161 20.68 19.64 32.46
N ALA A 162 20.91 18.44 31.92
CA ALA A 162 19.80 17.59 31.45
C ALA A 162 18.84 17.28 32.60
N PRO A 163 17.52 17.24 32.38
CA PRO A 163 16.57 16.86 33.42
C PRO A 163 16.86 15.43 33.89
N PRO A 164 16.58 15.12 35.18
CA PRO A 164 16.77 13.75 35.66
C PRO A 164 15.93 12.76 34.87
N PRO A 165 16.44 11.52 34.65
CA PRO A 165 15.68 10.51 33.93
C PRO A 165 14.35 10.22 34.65
N PRO A 166 13.30 9.82 33.88
CA PRO A 166 12.00 9.48 34.46
C PRO A 166 12.13 8.40 35.54
N PRO A 167 11.29 8.40 36.59
CA PRO A 167 11.31 7.37 37.61
C PRO A 167 11.11 5.98 37.01
N GLY A 168 12.04 5.06 37.27
CA GLY A 168 11.98 3.68 36.80
C GLY A 168 13.07 3.23 35.82
N THR A 169 14.00 4.09 35.41
CA THR A 169 15.18 3.68 34.62
C THR A 169 16.26 3.08 35.54
N PRO A 170 16.79 1.87 35.26
CA PRO A 170 17.88 1.29 36.03
C PRO A 170 19.14 2.16 35.95
N ARG A 171 19.67 2.55 37.11
CA ARG A 171 20.98 3.22 37.17
C ARG A 171 22.07 2.23 36.91
N VAL A 172 22.85 2.41 35.87
CA VAL A 172 24.15 1.75 35.70
C VAL A 172 25.10 2.46 36.65
N ALA A 173 25.53 1.75 37.68
CA ALA A 173 26.54 2.21 38.66
C ALA A 173 27.93 2.10 38.01
N ASN A 174 28.53 3.22 37.66
CA ASN A 174 29.98 3.29 37.47
C ASN A 174 30.60 3.94 38.71
N GLN A 175 31.29 3.09 39.48
CA GLN A 175 32.26 3.52 40.50
C GLN A 175 33.49 4.09 39.81
N HIS A 176 33.81 5.34 40.06
CA HIS A 176 35.23 5.74 40.33
C HIS A 176 35.24 7.03 41.13
N THR A 177 35.93 6.88 42.28
CA THR A 177 36.29 7.88 43.29
C THR A 177 37.27 8.91 42.74
N SER A 178 37.11 10.19 43.08
CA SER A 178 38.03 10.94 43.94
C SER A 178 37.71 12.43 44.05
N LYS A 179 37.55 12.82 45.29
CA LYS A 179 38.04 13.95 46.12
C LYS A 179 38.15 15.38 45.55
N ASN A 180 37.33 16.23 46.25
CA ASN A 180 37.64 17.54 46.89
C ASN A 180 38.30 18.68 46.09
N HIS A 181 37.65 19.84 46.01
CA HIS A 181 37.86 21.00 46.92
C HIS A 181 36.92 22.17 46.61
N SER A 182 36.29 22.62 47.68
CA SER A 182 35.96 23.98 48.19
C SER A 182 35.74 25.17 47.24
N GLY A 183 34.57 25.79 47.40
CA GLY A 183 34.49 27.17 47.86
C GLY A 183 34.20 28.23 46.77
N GLY A 184 33.04 28.90 46.91
CA GLY A 184 32.87 30.20 46.26
C GLY A 184 31.40 30.54 46.04
N LYS A 185 30.75 31.15 47.02
CA LYS A 185 29.45 31.83 46.86
C LYS A 185 29.63 33.09 46.03
N SER A 186 28.80 33.28 45.03
CA SER A 186 28.47 34.63 44.58
C SER A 186 26.98 34.74 44.27
N VAL A 187 26.34 35.59 45.05
CA VAL A 187 24.95 36.04 44.95
C VAL A 187 24.85 36.97 43.73
N LEU A 188 24.00 36.71 42.78
CA LEU A 188 23.61 37.67 41.76
C LEU A 188 22.14 38.07 41.95
N SER A 189 21.96 39.37 42.05
CA SER A 189 20.76 40.09 42.45
C SER A 189 19.64 40.02 41.38
N GLY A 190 18.38 40.01 41.89
CA GLY A 190 17.13 39.93 41.13
C GLY A 190 16.74 41.08 40.19
N ALA A 191 17.68 41.92 39.77
CA ALA A 191 17.38 43.07 38.88
C ALA A 191 17.49 42.81 37.38
N ALA A 192 18.09 41.65 36.96
CA ALA A 192 18.28 41.33 35.55
C ALA A 192 17.07 40.62 34.90
N ILE A 193 16.13 40.07 35.67
CA ILE A 193 14.99 39.31 35.15
C ILE A 193 13.83 40.20 34.69
N ALA A 194 13.70 41.42 35.26
CA ALA A 194 12.62 42.35 34.92
C ALA A 194 12.83 43.07 33.55
N GLY A 195 14.08 43.22 33.08
CA GLY A 195 14.39 43.89 31.80
C GLY A 195 14.05 43.09 30.54
N ILE A 196 14.12 41.74 30.62
CA ILE A 196 13.89 40.85 29.44
C ILE A 196 12.40 40.68 29.17
N ALA A 197 11.54 40.70 30.21
CA ALA A 197 10.08 40.57 30.07
C ALA A 197 9.44 41.81 29.41
N LEU A 198 9.95 43.00 29.66
CA LEU A 198 9.44 44.24 29.08
C LEU A 198 9.86 44.42 27.61
N GLY A 199 11.04 43.94 27.22
CA GLY A 199 11.51 43.95 25.83
C GLY A 199 10.69 43.02 24.90
N ALA A 200 10.30 41.86 25.40
CA ALA A 200 9.50 40.90 24.65
C ALA A 200 8.07 41.39 24.36
N LEU A 201 7.44 42.06 25.32
CA LEU A 201 6.10 42.66 25.15
C LEU A 201 6.08 43.84 24.16
N ALA A 202 7.14 44.63 24.10
CA ALA A 202 7.26 45.69 23.13
C ALA A 202 7.46 45.20 21.69
N ALA A 203 8.22 44.10 21.48
CA ALA A 203 8.41 43.48 20.18
C ALA A 203 7.11 42.85 19.66
N ILE A 204 6.29 42.21 20.52
CA ILE A 204 5.00 41.63 20.14
C ILE A 204 3.99 42.74 19.77
N GLY A 205 4.00 43.89 20.45
CA GLY A 205 3.16 45.03 20.14
C GLY A 205 3.47 45.63 18.75
N VAL A 206 4.75 45.73 18.39
CA VAL A 206 5.18 46.22 17.06
C VAL A 206 4.80 45.22 15.92
N LEU A 207 4.89 43.93 16.16
CA LEU A 207 4.46 42.91 15.18
C LEU A 207 2.95 42.94 14.95
N ILE A 208 2.14 43.10 15.99
CA ILE A 208 0.68 43.23 15.86
C ILE A 208 0.30 44.50 15.11
N ALA A 209 0.99 45.62 15.35
CA ALA A 209 0.77 46.87 14.63
C ALA A 209 1.16 46.81 13.13
N LEU A 210 2.17 46.01 12.78
CA LEU A 210 2.58 45.80 11.39
C LEU A 210 1.61 44.86 10.64
N PHE A 211 1.00 43.88 11.34
CA PHE A 211 -0.02 42.99 10.73
C PHE A 211 -1.38 43.67 10.58
N SER A 212 -1.74 44.63 11.45
CA SER A 212 -3.01 45.36 11.35
C SER A 212 -3.07 46.39 10.25
N ARG A 213 -1.90 46.83 9.70
CA ARG A 213 -1.84 47.81 8.61
C ARG A 213 -1.99 47.20 7.21
N ARG A 214 -2.19 45.88 7.07
CA ARG A 214 -2.35 45.20 5.78
C ARG A 214 -3.78 44.70 5.49
N LYS A 215 -4.81 45.40 5.96
CA LYS A 215 -6.20 45.14 5.51
C LYS A 215 -6.93 46.48 5.34
N SER A 216 -6.89 47.01 4.13
CA SER A 216 -7.96 47.81 3.57
C SER A 216 -7.84 47.83 2.07
N SER A 217 -8.71 47.07 1.41
CA SER A 217 -9.11 47.27 0.02
C SER A 217 -10.14 48.39 -0.03
N PRO A 218 -10.28 49.09 -1.13
CA PRO A 218 -11.59 49.46 -1.59
C PRO A 218 -11.90 48.90 -3.00
N SER A 219 -13.16 48.60 -3.12
CA SER A 219 -13.89 48.19 -4.32
C SER A 219 -14.08 49.37 -5.30
N SER A 220 -14.30 48.92 -6.53
CA SER A 220 -15.29 49.41 -7.50
C SER A 220 -14.83 50.28 -8.66
N HIS A 221 -15.34 49.85 -9.74
CA HIS A 221 -15.99 50.42 -10.91
C HIS A 221 -15.23 50.36 -12.26
N PHE A 222 -15.89 49.56 -13.14
CA PHE A 222 -16.31 49.84 -14.53
C PHE A 222 -15.38 50.66 -15.42
N LEU A 223 -14.96 50.14 -16.55
CA LEU A 223 -15.48 50.41 -17.88
C LEU A 223 -14.71 49.68 -18.97
N ASP A 224 -15.45 49.26 -19.96
CA ASP A 224 -15.06 48.70 -21.25
C ASP A 224 -14.00 49.52 -21.98
N GLU A 225 -13.12 48.83 -22.72
CA GLU A 225 -12.93 49.14 -24.13
C GLU A 225 -12.13 48.05 -24.87
N GLU A 226 -12.57 47.83 -26.07
CA GLU A 226 -12.21 46.89 -27.11
C GLU A 226 -10.81 47.08 -27.72
N ARG A 227 -10.41 46.00 -28.44
CA ARG A 227 -9.48 45.92 -29.60
C ARG A 227 -7.99 45.89 -29.29
N SER A 228 -7.26 44.90 -29.74
CA SER A 228 -7.10 44.41 -31.12
C SER A 228 -6.14 43.21 -31.15
N ASN A 229 -6.49 42.22 -31.94
CA ASN A 229 -5.68 41.30 -32.72
C ASN A 229 -4.15 41.35 -32.61
N GLN A 230 -3.56 40.18 -32.25
CA GLN A 230 -2.61 39.53 -33.17
C GLN A 230 -2.42 38.06 -32.79
N SER A 231 -2.98 37.22 -33.64
CA SER A 231 -2.71 35.80 -33.77
C SER A 231 -1.27 35.55 -34.19
N ARG A 232 -0.58 34.66 -33.48
CA ARG A 232 0.55 33.91 -34.05
C ARG A 232 0.25 32.42 -33.91
N SER A 233 -0.18 31.87 -35.00
CA SER A 233 -0.27 30.44 -35.30
C SER A 233 1.12 29.86 -35.40
N PHE A 234 1.36 28.75 -34.68
CA PHE A 234 2.45 27.83 -35.00
C PHE A 234 1.83 26.60 -35.68
N THR A 235 2.17 26.44 -36.94
CA THR A 235 1.91 25.26 -37.77
C THR A 235 2.93 24.16 -37.45
N PRO A 236 2.53 22.89 -37.45
CA PRO A 236 3.46 21.77 -37.33
C PRO A 236 4.11 21.45 -38.69
N LEU A 237 5.39 21.18 -38.68
CA LEU A 237 6.13 20.72 -39.86
C LEU A 237 5.80 19.26 -40.13
N ALA A 238 5.36 19.02 -41.36
CA ALA A 238 5.06 17.73 -41.94
C ALA A 238 6.35 16.95 -42.27
N SER A 239 6.23 15.64 -42.12
CA SER A 239 7.07 14.57 -42.62
C SER A 239 7.47 14.73 -44.10
N GLN A 240 8.74 14.54 -44.38
CA GLN A 240 9.20 14.18 -45.74
C GLN A 240 9.76 12.76 -45.74
N GLU A 241 9.07 11.95 -46.51
CA GLU A 241 9.55 10.65 -47.03
C GLU A 241 10.76 10.83 -47.93
N LEU A 242 11.72 9.96 -47.80
CA LEU A 242 12.61 9.66 -48.92
C LEU A 242 12.82 8.14 -49.01
N SER A 243 12.17 7.57 -50.00
CA SER A 243 12.37 6.21 -50.50
C SER A 243 13.49 6.16 -51.53
N LYS A 244 14.10 4.98 -51.64
CA LYS A 244 14.89 4.36 -52.73
C LYS A 244 16.38 4.21 -52.41
N ASN A 245 16.92 3.01 -52.32
CA ASN A 245 17.22 2.02 -53.35
C ASN A 245 17.92 0.82 -52.69
N LEU A 246 17.46 -0.38 -53.04
CA LEU A 246 18.22 -1.62 -53.01
C LEU A 246 19.25 -1.62 -54.16
N PRO A 247 20.33 -2.40 -54.04
CA PRO A 247 20.35 -3.63 -54.77
C PRO A 247 20.83 -4.87 -54.02
N THR A 248 20.35 -5.96 -54.57
CA THR A 248 20.51 -7.39 -54.39
C THR A 248 21.95 -7.92 -54.52
N ASP A 249 22.09 -9.11 -53.96
CA ASP A 249 22.99 -10.23 -54.27
C ASP A 249 24.40 -10.23 -53.64
N ILE A 250 24.64 -11.28 -52.87
CA ILE A 250 25.49 -12.42 -53.22
C ILE A 250 25.38 -13.49 -52.13
N SER A 251 25.02 -14.68 -52.61
CA SER A 251 25.06 -15.97 -51.99
C SER A 251 26.48 -16.47 -51.75
N ASN A 252 26.63 -17.35 -50.79
CA ASN A 252 27.35 -18.62 -50.82
C ASN A 252 28.12 -18.95 -49.54
N ASP A 253 27.69 -20.08 -49.01
CA ASP A 253 28.46 -21.25 -48.59
C ASP A 253 29.61 -21.10 -47.60
N PHE A 254 29.47 -21.79 -46.48
CA PHE A 254 30.38 -22.87 -46.12
C PHE A 254 29.76 -23.86 -45.13
N LYS A 255 29.82 -25.11 -45.54
CA LYS A 255 29.50 -26.35 -44.84
C LYS A 255 30.43 -26.65 -43.67
N GLY A 256 29.86 -27.31 -42.65
CA GLY A 256 30.39 -28.59 -42.23
C GLY A 256 31.17 -28.66 -40.93
N HIS A 257 30.68 -29.37 -39.98
CA HIS A 257 31.17 -30.60 -39.36
C HIS A 257 30.47 -30.89 -38.03
N ARG A 258 29.60 -31.96 -38.06
CA ARG A 258 29.69 -33.26 -37.35
C ARG A 258 29.86 -33.16 -35.80
N SER A 259 28.76 -33.43 -35.13
CA SER A 259 28.36 -34.64 -34.39
C SER A 259 29.44 -35.37 -33.56
N VAL A 260 29.20 -35.48 -32.27
CA VAL A 260 29.49 -36.71 -31.50
C VAL A 260 28.35 -36.95 -30.51
N ASP A 261 27.68 -38.06 -30.71
CA ASP A 261 26.77 -38.75 -29.81
C ASP A 261 27.52 -39.23 -28.56
N SER A 262 26.81 -39.24 -27.42
CA SER A 262 26.97 -40.32 -26.44
C SER A 262 25.71 -40.44 -25.61
N SER A 263 24.89 -41.35 -26.04
CA SER A 263 23.85 -42.03 -25.26
C SER A 263 24.47 -42.97 -24.22
N ALA A 264 23.90 -42.94 -23.01
CA ALA A 264 23.97 -44.09 -22.13
C ALA A 264 22.66 -44.18 -21.35
N SER A 265 21.79 -45.04 -21.81
CA SER A 265 20.65 -45.61 -21.11
C SER A 265 21.13 -46.64 -20.10
N ILE A 266 20.59 -46.61 -18.89
CA ILE A 266 20.64 -47.77 -17.97
C ILE A 266 19.21 -48.19 -17.67
N ASP A 267 18.87 -49.34 -18.22
CA ASP A 267 17.72 -50.18 -17.91
C ASP A 267 18.02 -50.95 -16.61
N VAL A 268 17.11 -50.93 -15.64
CA VAL A 268 17.04 -52.01 -14.62
C VAL A 268 15.58 -52.38 -14.42
N LYS A 269 15.27 -53.50 -14.98
CA LYS A 269 14.06 -54.31 -14.73
C LYS A 269 14.23 -55.14 -13.45
N THR A 270 13.11 -55.34 -12.80
CA THR A 270 12.69 -56.53 -12.01
C THR A 270 13.25 -56.71 -10.61
N LEU A 271 12.28 -56.70 -9.67
CA LEU A 271 12.02 -57.84 -8.74
C LEU A 271 10.66 -57.65 -8.04
N GLN A 272 9.74 -58.47 -8.43
CA GLN A 272 8.80 -59.40 -7.81
C GLN A 272 8.24 -59.14 -6.41
N LYS A 273 6.92 -58.92 -6.37
CA LYS A 273 5.80 -59.66 -5.69
C LYS A 273 6.06 -60.36 -4.33
N SER A 274 5.30 -60.04 -3.30
CA SER A 274 4.03 -60.66 -2.93
C SER A 274 3.54 -60.21 -1.53
N PRO A 275 2.38 -60.67 -1.00
CA PRO A 275 1.20 -59.86 -0.80
C PRO A 275 0.79 -59.78 0.69
N SER A 276 0.02 -58.78 1.10
CA SER A 276 -0.90 -58.99 2.22
C SER A 276 -1.97 -57.89 2.35
N VAL A 277 -3.15 -58.33 2.31
CA VAL A 277 -4.34 -58.05 3.12
C VAL A 277 -4.67 -56.61 3.41
N GLY A 278 -5.82 -56.21 2.86
CA GLY A 278 -6.39 -54.89 2.96
C GLY A 278 -7.06 -54.56 4.29
N PHE A 279 -7.01 -53.25 4.55
CA PHE A 279 -8.08 -52.55 5.23
C PHE A 279 -8.35 -51.26 4.46
N LYS A 280 -9.56 -51.17 3.90
CA LYS A 280 -10.05 -49.95 3.26
C LYS A 280 -10.49 -48.96 4.33
N LEU A 281 -9.81 -47.86 4.42
CA LEU A 281 -10.31 -46.58 4.93
C LEU A 281 -10.37 -45.61 3.77
N PRO A 282 -11.43 -44.81 3.61
CA PRO A 282 -11.54 -43.88 2.49
C PRO A 282 -10.51 -42.77 2.64
N PRO A 283 -9.90 -42.31 1.54
CA PRO A 283 -8.93 -41.24 1.59
C PRO A 283 -9.61 -39.92 1.92
N PRO A 284 -9.01 -39.04 2.74
CA PRO A 284 -9.45 -37.68 2.82
C PRO A 284 -9.04 -36.98 1.52
N GLU A 285 -10.02 -36.65 0.70
CA GLU A 285 -9.87 -35.72 -0.39
C GLU A 285 -9.56 -34.33 0.18
N PHE A 286 -8.33 -33.92 0.13
CA PHE A 286 -7.93 -32.51 0.07
C PHE A 286 -6.54 -32.40 -0.55
N LYS A 287 -6.47 -32.59 -1.88
CA LYS A 287 -5.40 -32.08 -2.72
C LYS A 287 -5.96 -30.94 -3.57
N GLN A 288 -5.94 -29.74 -3.06
CA GLN A 288 -5.88 -28.56 -3.88
C GLN A 288 -4.51 -27.92 -3.69
N THR A 289 -3.52 -28.42 -4.42
CA THR A 289 -2.39 -27.62 -4.85
C THR A 289 -2.96 -26.53 -5.76
N TYR A 290 -2.88 -25.29 -5.33
CA TYR A 290 -3.16 -24.13 -6.18
C TYR A 290 -2.16 -24.18 -7.34
N ASN A 291 -2.63 -24.68 -8.48
CA ASN A 291 -1.86 -24.77 -9.70
C ASN A 291 -2.26 -23.57 -10.54
N ASP A 292 -1.30 -22.68 -10.85
CA ASP A 292 -1.54 -21.53 -11.73
C ASP A 292 -2.11 -21.96 -13.10
N ASN A 293 -1.85 -23.21 -13.51
CA ASN A 293 -2.43 -23.81 -14.70
C ASN A 293 -3.93 -24.12 -14.57
N GLU A 294 -4.44 -24.39 -13.37
CA GLU A 294 -5.86 -24.65 -13.13
C GLU A 294 -6.66 -23.34 -13.18
N PHE A 295 -6.08 -22.26 -12.66
CA PHE A 295 -6.63 -20.90 -12.81
C PHE A 295 -6.63 -20.45 -14.29
N ALA A 296 -5.55 -20.73 -15.03
CA ALA A 296 -5.49 -20.46 -16.46
C ALA A 296 -6.49 -21.33 -17.26
N ASN A 297 -6.73 -22.57 -16.84
CA ASN A 297 -7.73 -23.46 -17.45
C ASN A 297 -9.16 -23.05 -17.13
N LEU A 298 -9.45 -22.55 -15.92
CA LEU A 298 -10.74 -21.95 -15.54
C LEU A 298 -11.00 -20.65 -16.34
N LEU A 299 -9.98 -19.83 -16.54
CA LEU A 299 -10.05 -18.65 -17.43
C LEU A 299 -10.32 -19.05 -18.88
N ASN A 300 -9.68 -20.11 -19.37
CA ASN A 300 -9.85 -20.61 -20.73
C ASN A 300 -11.19 -21.34 -20.95
N ALA A 301 -11.68 -22.06 -19.96
CA ALA A 301 -13.01 -22.68 -20.00
C ALA A 301 -14.14 -21.62 -20.01
N ARG A 302 -13.97 -20.51 -19.29
CA ARG A 302 -14.89 -19.35 -19.39
C ARG A 302 -14.77 -18.56 -20.70
N LYS A 303 -13.62 -18.59 -21.38
CA LYS A 303 -13.46 -17.97 -22.71
C LYS A 303 -14.28 -18.65 -23.82
N SER A 304 -14.70 -19.89 -23.62
CA SER A 304 -15.46 -20.64 -24.64
C SER A 304 -16.99 -20.39 -24.60
N THR A 305 -17.50 -19.75 -23.56
CA THR A 305 -18.90 -19.28 -23.50
C THR A 305 -18.92 -17.75 -23.51
N SER A 306 -18.94 -17.17 -24.70
CA SER A 306 -19.25 -15.75 -24.91
C SER A 306 -20.72 -15.53 -24.50
N LEU A 307 -20.99 -15.38 -23.22
CA LEU A 307 -22.27 -14.92 -22.70
C LEU A 307 -22.37 -13.43 -23.06
N ARG A 308 -22.96 -13.14 -24.21
CA ARG A 308 -23.47 -11.80 -24.49
C ARG A 308 -24.51 -11.52 -23.42
N ALA A 309 -24.36 -10.40 -22.70
CA ALA A 309 -25.34 -9.98 -21.71
C ALA A 309 -26.75 -10.07 -22.29
N THR A 310 -27.63 -10.82 -21.65
CA THR A 310 -28.99 -11.10 -22.12
C THR A 310 -29.88 -9.88 -21.85
N SER A 311 -30.72 -9.51 -22.81
CA SER A 311 -31.77 -8.49 -22.57
C SER A 311 -32.92 -9.10 -21.76
N TYR A 312 -33.30 -8.45 -20.68
CA TYR A 312 -34.45 -8.79 -19.83
C TYR A 312 -35.56 -7.76 -20.01
N SER A 313 -36.82 -8.21 -20.01
CA SER A 313 -37.97 -7.28 -20.09
C SER A 313 -38.21 -6.60 -18.73
N LEU A 314 -38.70 -5.39 -18.75
CA LEU A 314 -39.08 -4.67 -17.52
C LEU A 314 -40.19 -5.43 -16.75
N ALA A 315 -41.14 -6.03 -17.45
CA ALA A 315 -42.26 -6.78 -16.87
C ALA A 315 -41.74 -8.02 -16.08
N ASP A 316 -40.78 -8.77 -16.64
CA ASP A 316 -40.20 -9.94 -15.95
C ASP A 316 -39.42 -9.50 -14.70
N LEU A 317 -38.68 -8.40 -14.78
CA LEU A 317 -37.97 -7.85 -13.64
C LEU A 317 -38.92 -7.34 -12.54
N GLN A 318 -40.02 -6.68 -12.91
CA GLN A 318 -41.06 -6.27 -11.97
C GLN A 318 -41.67 -7.47 -11.25
N LEU A 319 -42.00 -8.52 -11.98
CA LEU A 319 -42.52 -9.76 -11.40
C LEU A 319 -41.51 -10.41 -10.44
N ALA A 320 -40.27 -10.61 -10.87
CA ALA A 320 -39.23 -11.26 -10.09
C ALA A 320 -38.81 -10.48 -8.84
N THR A 321 -38.95 -9.15 -8.85
CA THR A 321 -38.63 -8.24 -7.73
C THR A 321 -39.85 -7.85 -6.88
N ALA A 322 -41.02 -8.40 -7.16
CA ALA A 322 -42.28 -7.95 -6.59
C ALA A 322 -42.51 -6.42 -6.75
N ASN A 323 -42.34 -5.93 -7.98
CA ASN A 323 -42.40 -4.52 -8.35
C ASN A 323 -41.40 -3.64 -7.56
N PHE A 324 -40.17 -4.10 -7.43
CA PHE A 324 -39.08 -3.44 -6.67
C PHE A 324 -39.49 -3.11 -5.23
N ALA A 325 -40.20 -4.03 -4.58
CA ALA A 325 -40.64 -3.89 -3.19
C ALA A 325 -39.48 -3.73 -2.21
N SER A 326 -39.71 -2.98 -1.13
CA SER A 326 -38.70 -2.75 -0.07
C SER A 326 -38.16 -4.06 0.56
N GLY A 327 -39.02 -5.09 0.70
CA GLY A 327 -38.59 -6.41 1.19
C GLY A 327 -37.67 -7.20 0.24
N ARG A 328 -37.44 -6.68 -0.97
CA ARG A 328 -36.49 -7.22 -1.96
C ARG A 328 -35.24 -6.36 -2.12
N LEU A 329 -35.18 -5.22 -1.46
CA LEU A 329 -34.02 -4.32 -1.49
C LEU A 329 -32.83 -5.01 -0.81
N LEU A 330 -31.71 -5.11 -1.52
CA LEU A 330 -30.44 -5.62 -1.02
C LEU A 330 -29.50 -4.49 -0.57
N GLY A 331 -29.59 -3.33 -1.23
CA GLY A 331 -28.75 -2.19 -0.89
C GLY A 331 -29.08 -0.96 -1.74
N GLU A 332 -28.70 0.19 -1.24
CA GLU A 332 -28.85 1.49 -1.90
C GLU A 332 -27.51 2.22 -1.89
N GLY A 333 -27.16 2.85 -3.01
CA GLY A 333 -25.91 3.59 -3.17
C GLY A 333 -26.04 4.76 -4.13
N CYS A 334 -24.95 5.49 -4.32
CA CYS A 334 -24.91 6.70 -5.16
C CYS A 334 -25.25 6.46 -6.65
N ILE A 335 -25.19 5.22 -7.13
CA ILE A 335 -25.53 4.87 -8.53
C ILE A 335 -26.99 4.43 -8.64
N GLY A 336 -27.60 3.95 -7.56
CA GLY A 336 -28.97 3.45 -7.56
C GLY A 336 -29.19 2.35 -6.53
N ARG A 337 -30.25 1.56 -6.73
CA ARG A 337 -30.74 0.54 -5.81
C ARG A 337 -30.55 -0.86 -6.36
N VAL A 338 -30.21 -1.82 -5.50
CA VAL A 338 -30.03 -3.24 -5.86
C VAL A 338 -31.14 -4.05 -5.23
N TYR A 339 -31.82 -4.89 -6.04
CA TYR A 339 -32.94 -5.71 -5.61
C TYR A 339 -32.68 -7.20 -5.88
N ARG A 340 -33.20 -8.05 -5.01
CA ARG A 340 -33.21 -9.49 -5.21
C ARG A 340 -34.37 -9.88 -6.12
N ALA A 341 -34.05 -10.39 -7.30
CA ALA A 341 -35.01 -10.98 -8.22
C ALA A 341 -35.08 -12.49 -8.01
N LYS A 342 -36.27 -13.03 -7.72
CA LYS A 342 -36.52 -14.47 -7.56
C LYS A 342 -37.50 -14.92 -8.65
N TYR A 343 -37.05 -15.82 -9.52
CA TYR A 343 -37.82 -16.38 -10.62
C TYR A 343 -38.56 -17.66 -10.21
N ALA A 344 -39.57 -18.05 -10.98
CA ALA A 344 -40.39 -19.23 -10.72
C ALA A 344 -39.60 -20.55 -10.81
N ASP A 345 -38.56 -20.59 -11.65
CA ASP A 345 -37.65 -21.72 -11.80
C ASP A 345 -36.64 -21.88 -10.63
N GLY A 346 -36.75 -21.00 -9.62
CA GLY A 346 -35.85 -20.99 -8.46
C GLY A 346 -34.58 -20.17 -8.67
N LYS A 347 -34.32 -19.64 -9.86
CA LYS A 347 -33.18 -18.76 -10.15
C LYS A 347 -33.28 -17.46 -9.34
N VAL A 348 -32.16 -17.04 -8.76
CA VAL A 348 -32.09 -15.78 -8.01
C VAL A 348 -30.99 -14.93 -8.63
N LEU A 349 -31.29 -13.67 -8.92
CA LEU A 349 -30.38 -12.68 -9.50
C LEU A 349 -30.42 -11.39 -8.67
N ALA A 350 -29.38 -10.57 -8.83
CA ALA A 350 -29.32 -9.21 -8.29
C ALA A 350 -29.58 -8.20 -9.41
N VAL A 351 -30.56 -7.33 -9.23
CA VAL A 351 -30.95 -6.31 -10.21
C VAL A 351 -30.58 -4.94 -9.69
N LYS A 352 -29.59 -4.31 -10.31
CA LYS A 352 -29.16 -2.94 -10.00
C LYS A 352 -29.92 -1.96 -10.89
N LYS A 353 -30.88 -1.26 -10.30
CA LYS A 353 -31.65 -0.18 -10.95
C LYS A 353 -30.85 1.11 -10.84
N ILE A 354 -30.37 1.63 -11.97
CA ILE A 354 -29.55 2.84 -12.03
C ILE A 354 -30.44 4.08 -11.95
N ASP A 355 -29.99 5.09 -11.19
CA ASP A 355 -30.70 6.35 -11.08
C ASP A 355 -30.69 7.06 -12.44
N SER A 356 -31.90 7.43 -12.92
CA SER A 356 -32.08 8.10 -14.20
C SER A 356 -31.43 9.49 -14.25
N SER A 357 -31.22 10.13 -13.12
CA SER A 357 -30.54 11.44 -13.00
C SER A 357 -29.08 11.40 -13.44
N LEU A 358 -28.45 10.21 -13.40
CA LEU A 358 -27.04 10.02 -13.76
C LEU A 358 -26.80 10.03 -15.28
N PHE A 359 -27.85 9.98 -16.11
CA PHE A 359 -27.72 10.01 -17.56
C PHE A 359 -27.88 11.42 -18.11
N GLN A 360 -26.92 11.90 -18.89
CA GLN A 360 -26.96 13.22 -19.54
C GLN A 360 -27.45 13.09 -20.98
N GLY A 361 -28.74 13.38 -21.23
CA GLY A 361 -29.28 13.58 -22.56
C GLY A 361 -29.51 12.36 -23.47
N ARG A 362 -28.46 11.61 -23.84
CA ARG A 362 -28.55 10.42 -24.73
C ARG A 362 -28.55 9.11 -23.93
N ARG A 363 -29.60 8.89 -23.16
CA ARG A 363 -29.70 7.81 -22.16
C ARG A 363 -29.48 6.40 -22.71
N SER A 364 -30.03 6.09 -23.88
CA SER A 364 -30.01 4.72 -24.43
C SER A 364 -28.64 4.34 -25.02
N GLU A 365 -28.03 5.22 -25.80
CA GLU A 365 -26.72 4.98 -26.43
C GLU A 365 -25.60 4.89 -25.37
N GLU A 366 -25.67 5.76 -24.38
CA GLU A 366 -24.71 5.79 -23.28
C GLU A 366 -24.79 4.53 -22.43
N PHE A 367 -26.00 4.08 -22.08
CA PHE A 367 -26.21 2.85 -21.31
C PHE A 367 -25.75 1.61 -22.08
N SER A 368 -26.06 1.53 -23.39
CA SER A 368 -25.59 0.45 -24.25
C SER A 368 -24.06 0.34 -24.29
N GLY A 369 -23.37 1.48 -24.34
CA GLY A 369 -21.91 1.53 -24.26
C GLY A 369 -21.38 1.00 -22.93
N ILE A 370 -22.01 1.35 -21.80
CA ILE A 370 -21.66 0.85 -20.47
C ILE A 370 -21.86 -0.67 -20.38
N VAL A 371 -23.02 -1.17 -20.83
CA VAL A 371 -23.30 -2.62 -20.88
C VAL A 371 -22.25 -3.35 -21.71
N SER A 372 -21.91 -2.82 -22.90
CA SER A 372 -20.88 -3.39 -23.76
C SER A 372 -19.50 -3.46 -23.08
N ASN A 373 -19.13 -2.45 -22.32
CA ASN A 373 -17.86 -2.43 -21.62
C ASN A 373 -17.84 -3.43 -20.45
N ILE A 374 -18.91 -3.47 -19.63
CA ILE A 374 -19.00 -4.39 -18.49
C ILE A 374 -19.07 -5.84 -18.95
N SER A 375 -19.80 -6.13 -20.04
CA SER A 375 -19.96 -7.48 -20.57
C SER A 375 -18.67 -8.10 -21.13
N ARG A 376 -17.58 -7.32 -21.22
CA ARG A 376 -16.24 -7.81 -21.57
C ARG A 376 -15.39 -8.20 -20.34
N LEU A 377 -15.87 -7.84 -19.13
CA LEU A 377 -15.13 -8.14 -17.91
C LEU A 377 -15.41 -9.57 -17.46
N HIS A 378 -14.44 -10.46 -17.63
CA HIS A 378 -14.54 -11.86 -17.22
C HIS A 378 -13.35 -12.22 -16.35
N HIS A 379 -13.58 -12.34 -15.04
CA HIS A 379 -12.57 -12.74 -14.08
C HIS A 379 -13.21 -13.45 -12.89
N ALA A 380 -12.56 -14.46 -12.32
CA ALA A 380 -13.10 -15.26 -11.22
C ALA A 380 -13.49 -14.45 -9.98
N ASN A 381 -12.87 -13.30 -9.76
CA ASN A 381 -13.11 -12.43 -8.61
C ASN A 381 -13.82 -11.11 -8.98
N ILE A 382 -14.52 -11.05 -10.13
CA ILE A 382 -15.39 -9.93 -10.52
C ILE A 382 -16.82 -10.46 -10.63
N ALA A 383 -17.78 -9.72 -10.08
CA ALA A 383 -19.20 -10.04 -10.21
C ALA A 383 -19.61 -10.00 -11.69
N GLU A 384 -20.13 -11.11 -12.21
CA GLU A 384 -20.44 -11.26 -13.63
C GLU A 384 -21.78 -10.60 -13.99
N LEU A 385 -21.78 -9.83 -15.09
CA LEU A 385 -22.98 -9.27 -15.67
C LEU A 385 -23.73 -10.37 -16.45
N VAL A 386 -24.88 -10.78 -15.94
CA VAL A 386 -25.76 -11.79 -16.57
C VAL A 386 -26.60 -11.16 -17.68
N GLY A 387 -27.05 -9.93 -17.49
CA GLY A 387 -27.89 -9.25 -18.45
C GLY A 387 -28.18 -7.79 -18.12
N TYR A 388 -29.08 -7.20 -18.90
CA TYR A 388 -29.47 -5.81 -18.73
C TYR A 388 -30.95 -5.59 -19.14
N CYS A 389 -31.53 -4.47 -18.70
CA CYS A 389 -32.81 -3.98 -19.17
C CYS A 389 -32.69 -2.48 -19.48
N SER A 390 -33.21 -2.05 -20.64
CA SER A 390 -33.28 -0.63 -21.04
C SER A 390 -34.62 -0.37 -21.69
N GLU A 391 -35.68 -0.29 -20.87
CA GLU A 391 -37.05 -0.11 -21.31
C GLU A 391 -37.72 1.01 -20.53
N GLN A 392 -38.61 1.77 -21.21
CA GLN A 392 -39.46 2.82 -20.62
C GLN A 392 -38.67 3.83 -19.76
N GLY A 393 -37.41 4.12 -20.14
CA GLY A 393 -36.52 5.04 -19.39
C GLY A 393 -35.89 4.44 -18.12
N HIS A 394 -36.09 3.15 -17.89
CA HIS A 394 -35.43 2.41 -16.83
C HIS A 394 -34.18 1.72 -17.37
N ASN A 395 -33.04 1.90 -16.72
CA ASN A 395 -31.78 1.24 -17.02
C ASN A 395 -31.37 0.37 -15.84
N MET A 396 -31.18 -0.92 -16.06
CA MET A 396 -30.88 -1.89 -15.02
C MET A 396 -29.78 -2.85 -15.50
N LEU A 397 -28.91 -3.20 -14.57
CA LEU A 397 -27.87 -4.21 -14.75
C LEU A 397 -28.23 -5.42 -13.89
N ILE A 398 -28.14 -6.61 -14.46
CA ILE A 398 -28.51 -7.86 -13.81
C ILE A 398 -27.24 -8.68 -13.59
N TYR A 399 -26.97 -9.00 -12.32
CA TYR A 399 -25.80 -9.74 -11.87
C TYR A 399 -26.20 -11.07 -11.22
N GLU A 400 -25.24 -11.96 -11.08
CA GLU A 400 -25.40 -13.12 -10.20
C GLU A 400 -25.68 -12.68 -8.74
N TYR A 401 -26.37 -13.53 -7.98
CA TYR A 401 -26.74 -13.22 -6.60
C TYR A 401 -25.83 -13.97 -5.62
N PHE A 402 -25.18 -13.23 -4.73
CA PHE A 402 -24.29 -13.73 -3.70
C PHE A 402 -25.05 -13.86 -2.37
N ARG A 403 -25.21 -15.09 -1.87
CA ARG A 403 -26.02 -15.35 -0.66
C ARG A 403 -25.40 -14.80 0.61
N ASN A 404 -24.10 -14.76 0.67
CA ASN A 404 -23.36 -14.28 1.83
C ASN A 404 -23.26 -12.75 1.90
N GLY A 405 -23.87 -12.03 0.93
CA GLY A 405 -23.84 -10.57 0.92
C GLY A 405 -22.43 -10.00 0.70
N SER A 406 -22.14 -8.89 1.33
CA SER A 406 -20.89 -8.17 1.20
C SER A 406 -19.92 -8.42 2.37
N LEU A 407 -18.63 -8.19 2.13
CA LEU A 407 -17.61 -8.21 3.17
C LEU A 407 -17.91 -7.22 4.31
N HIS A 408 -18.55 -6.07 3.97
CA HIS A 408 -18.98 -5.09 4.95
C HIS A 408 -19.99 -5.66 5.95
N GLU A 409 -20.99 -6.40 5.45
CA GLU A 409 -21.99 -7.06 6.30
C GLU A 409 -21.34 -8.08 7.22
N PHE A 410 -20.38 -8.86 6.71
CA PHE A 410 -19.64 -9.85 7.50
C PHE A 410 -18.78 -9.23 8.61
N LEU A 411 -18.11 -8.12 8.34
CA LEU A 411 -17.17 -7.51 9.30
C LEU A 411 -17.87 -6.61 10.32
N HIS A 412 -18.97 -5.93 9.92
CA HIS A 412 -19.49 -4.81 10.69
C HIS A 412 -20.96 -4.90 11.07
N MET A 413 -21.75 -5.78 10.43
CA MET A 413 -23.21 -5.86 10.64
C MET A 413 -23.68 -7.22 11.15
N SER A 414 -22.80 -8.20 11.21
CA SER A 414 -23.15 -9.54 11.69
C SER A 414 -23.07 -9.60 13.21
N ASP A 415 -24.22 -9.75 13.87
CA ASP A 415 -24.29 -10.05 15.31
C ASP A 415 -23.93 -11.53 15.61
N ASP A 416 -23.75 -12.35 14.57
CA ASP A 416 -23.42 -13.77 14.71
C ASP A 416 -21.91 -13.97 14.87
N TYR A 417 -21.43 -13.78 16.10
CA TYR A 417 -20.06 -14.12 16.51
C TYR A 417 -19.73 -15.60 16.40
N SER A 418 -20.67 -16.46 15.98
CA SER A 418 -20.50 -17.90 15.91
C SER A 418 -19.59 -18.36 14.78
N LYS A 419 -19.42 -17.54 13.73
CA LYS A 419 -18.56 -17.86 12.56
C LYS A 419 -17.74 -16.66 12.08
N PRO A 420 -16.79 -16.16 12.86
CA PRO A 420 -15.93 -15.09 12.41
C PRO A 420 -15.07 -15.55 11.22
N LEU A 421 -14.76 -14.63 10.29
CA LEU A 421 -13.80 -14.91 9.23
C LEU A 421 -12.45 -15.26 9.85
N THR A 422 -11.97 -16.48 9.57
CA THR A 422 -10.64 -16.92 10.02
C THR A 422 -9.53 -16.10 9.38
N TRP A 423 -8.33 -16.09 9.95
CA TRP A 423 -7.16 -15.44 9.36
C TRP A 423 -6.93 -15.86 7.91
N ASN A 424 -6.95 -17.15 7.62
CA ASN A 424 -6.73 -17.66 6.27
C ASN A 424 -7.83 -17.20 5.30
N THR A 425 -9.07 -17.14 5.73
CA THR A 425 -10.19 -16.64 4.93
C THR A 425 -9.99 -15.15 4.61
N ARG A 426 -9.59 -14.34 5.59
CA ARG A 426 -9.32 -12.89 5.40
C ARG A 426 -8.20 -12.65 4.39
N VAL A 427 -7.10 -13.40 4.49
CA VAL A 427 -5.98 -13.29 3.53
C VAL A 427 -6.40 -13.76 2.13
N ARG A 428 -7.25 -14.81 2.04
CA ARG A 428 -7.83 -15.28 0.78
C ARG A 428 -8.74 -14.22 0.13
N ILE A 429 -9.58 -13.57 0.93
CA ILE A 429 -10.43 -12.47 0.46
C ILE A 429 -9.57 -11.32 -0.05
N ALA A 430 -8.52 -10.93 0.68
CA ALA A 430 -7.58 -9.92 0.22
C ALA A 430 -6.92 -10.32 -1.12
N LEU A 431 -6.44 -11.56 -1.25
CA LEU A 431 -5.81 -12.05 -2.47
C LEU A 431 -6.77 -12.04 -3.66
N GLY A 432 -7.99 -12.58 -3.51
CA GLY A 432 -8.97 -12.61 -4.60
C GLY A 432 -9.41 -11.21 -5.03
N THR A 433 -9.65 -10.31 -4.07
CA THR A 433 -9.95 -8.90 -4.36
C THR A 433 -8.78 -8.21 -5.07
N GLY A 434 -7.55 -8.43 -4.60
CA GLY A 434 -6.34 -7.92 -5.25
C GLY A 434 -6.24 -8.37 -6.71
N ARG A 435 -6.50 -9.65 -7.00
CA ARG A 435 -6.53 -10.20 -8.38
C ARG A 435 -7.60 -9.56 -9.26
N ALA A 436 -8.77 -9.23 -8.71
CA ALA A 436 -9.79 -8.49 -9.43
C ALA A 436 -9.30 -7.09 -9.85
N VAL A 437 -8.64 -6.39 -8.93
CA VAL A 437 -8.11 -5.04 -9.21
C VAL A 437 -6.91 -5.11 -10.18
N GLU A 438 -6.01 -6.08 -10.02
CA GLU A 438 -4.91 -6.35 -10.97
C GLU A 438 -5.45 -6.59 -12.39
N TYR A 439 -6.50 -7.42 -12.53
CA TYR A 439 -7.15 -7.67 -13.81
C TYR A 439 -7.67 -6.39 -14.46
N LEU A 440 -8.34 -5.51 -13.70
CA LEU A 440 -8.85 -4.23 -14.21
C LEU A 440 -7.70 -3.30 -14.65
N HIS A 441 -6.62 -3.23 -13.88
CA HIS A 441 -5.53 -2.29 -14.11
C HIS A 441 -4.58 -2.74 -15.22
N GLU A 442 -4.24 -4.03 -15.29
CA GLU A 442 -3.09 -4.52 -16.04
C GLU A 442 -3.46 -5.51 -17.16
N VAL A 443 -4.62 -6.18 -17.08
CA VAL A 443 -5.07 -7.15 -18.08
C VAL A 443 -6.10 -6.56 -19.03
N CYS A 444 -6.99 -5.69 -18.55
CA CYS A 444 -7.99 -5.04 -19.40
C CYS A 444 -7.34 -4.10 -20.42
N SER A 445 -7.88 -4.07 -21.63
CA SER A 445 -7.49 -3.13 -22.68
C SER A 445 -8.73 -2.38 -23.23
N PRO A 446 -8.84 -1.08 -22.98
CA PRO A 446 -7.97 -0.23 -22.14
C PRO A 446 -8.06 -0.57 -20.65
N SER A 447 -7.02 -0.22 -19.89
CA SER A 447 -6.99 -0.34 -18.43
C SER A 447 -8.15 0.42 -17.77
N LEU A 448 -8.72 -0.17 -16.71
CA LEU A 448 -9.88 0.38 -16.01
C LEU A 448 -9.54 0.74 -14.57
N VAL A 449 -9.88 1.96 -14.17
CA VAL A 449 -9.84 2.41 -12.77
C VAL A 449 -11.22 2.18 -12.16
N HIS A 450 -11.28 1.48 -11.04
CA HIS A 450 -12.57 1.13 -10.39
C HIS A 450 -13.23 2.32 -9.69
N LYS A 451 -12.47 3.13 -8.99
CA LYS A 451 -12.85 4.36 -8.25
C LYS A 451 -13.77 4.18 -7.05
N ASN A 452 -14.19 2.97 -6.72
CA ASN A 452 -15.13 2.72 -5.61
C ASN A 452 -14.83 1.37 -4.91
N ILE A 453 -13.54 1.10 -4.64
CA ILE A 453 -13.14 -0.11 -3.89
C ILE A 453 -13.45 0.12 -2.41
N LYS A 454 -14.32 -0.74 -1.86
CA LYS A 454 -14.75 -0.73 -0.45
C LYS A 454 -15.33 -2.09 -0.07
N SER A 455 -15.38 -2.41 1.21
CA SER A 455 -15.87 -3.71 1.70
C SER A 455 -17.31 -4.01 1.29
N SER A 456 -18.19 -3.01 1.14
CA SER A 456 -19.56 -3.21 0.68
C SER A 456 -19.69 -3.52 -0.83
N ASN A 457 -18.62 -3.36 -1.62
CA ASN A 457 -18.55 -3.75 -3.03
C ASN A 457 -17.79 -5.07 -3.25
N ILE A 458 -17.36 -5.74 -2.20
CA ILE A 458 -16.76 -7.07 -2.24
C ILE A 458 -17.81 -8.06 -1.79
N LEU A 459 -18.41 -8.79 -2.73
CA LEU A 459 -19.45 -9.76 -2.49
C LEU A 459 -18.83 -11.14 -2.24
N LEU A 460 -19.43 -11.96 -1.39
CA LEU A 460 -18.91 -13.26 -1.00
C LEU A 460 -19.82 -14.39 -1.51
N ASP A 461 -19.23 -15.35 -2.22
CA ASP A 461 -19.94 -16.56 -2.65
C ASP A 461 -20.13 -17.55 -1.49
N ALA A 462 -20.68 -18.75 -1.78
CA ALA A 462 -20.93 -19.77 -0.78
C ALA A 462 -19.65 -20.26 -0.07
N ASP A 463 -18.51 -20.20 -0.75
CA ASP A 463 -17.20 -20.63 -0.26
C ASP A 463 -16.36 -19.47 0.30
N LEU A 464 -16.99 -18.30 0.46
CA LEU A 464 -16.36 -17.05 0.89
C LEU A 464 -15.26 -16.56 -0.06
N ASN A 465 -15.36 -16.88 -1.37
CA ASN A 465 -14.50 -16.23 -2.35
C ASN A 465 -15.04 -14.83 -2.67
N PRO A 466 -14.16 -13.83 -2.83
CA PRO A 466 -14.57 -12.47 -3.09
C PRO A 466 -14.87 -12.24 -4.58
N HIS A 467 -15.89 -11.44 -4.85
CA HIS A 467 -16.28 -10.95 -6.17
C HIS A 467 -16.46 -9.44 -6.10
N LEU A 468 -15.59 -8.70 -6.79
CA LEU A 468 -15.64 -7.23 -6.83
C LEU A 468 -16.81 -6.78 -7.72
N SER A 469 -17.79 -6.11 -7.12
CA SER A 469 -18.96 -5.53 -7.81
C SER A 469 -18.67 -4.11 -8.27
N ASP A 470 -19.57 -3.53 -9.07
CA ASP A 470 -19.50 -2.17 -9.61
C ASP A 470 -18.33 -1.89 -10.58
N SER A 471 -17.63 -2.93 -11.02
CA SER A 471 -16.57 -2.83 -12.02
C SER A 471 -17.10 -2.27 -13.34
N GLY A 472 -16.43 -1.26 -13.89
CA GLY A 472 -16.83 -0.59 -15.12
C GLY A 472 -17.86 0.55 -14.94
N LEU A 473 -18.31 0.85 -13.71
CA LEU A 473 -19.25 1.92 -13.41
C LEU A 473 -18.60 3.26 -13.01
N ALA A 474 -17.29 3.38 -13.19
CA ALA A 474 -16.51 4.57 -12.81
C ALA A 474 -17.02 5.90 -13.41
N ILE A 475 -17.71 5.83 -14.56
CA ILE A 475 -18.29 6.99 -15.22
C ILE A 475 -19.39 7.64 -14.37
N PHE A 476 -20.21 6.85 -13.67
CA PHE A 476 -21.25 7.38 -12.80
C PHE A 476 -20.67 8.04 -11.55
N HIS A 477 -19.53 7.54 -11.05
CA HIS A 477 -18.85 8.14 -9.91
C HIS A 477 -18.29 9.53 -10.20
N GLN A 478 -18.01 9.87 -11.45
CA GLN A 478 -17.60 11.22 -11.84
C GLN A 478 -18.76 12.24 -11.80
N ARG A 479 -20.00 11.76 -11.85
CA ARG A 479 -21.22 12.59 -11.91
C ARG A 479 -21.87 12.80 -10.55
N THR A 480 -21.54 11.98 -9.58
CA THR A 480 -22.02 12.14 -8.22
C THR A 480 -21.13 13.15 -7.49
N SER A 481 -21.73 14.21 -6.97
CA SER A 481 -21.03 15.19 -6.12
C SER A 481 -20.72 14.66 -4.71
N GLN A 482 -21.12 13.43 -4.40
CA GLN A 482 -20.95 12.81 -3.09
C GLN A 482 -19.60 12.12 -2.96
N ASN A 483 -18.99 12.24 -1.79
CA ASN A 483 -17.78 11.48 -1.42
C ASN A 483 -18.10 9.98 -1.46
N LEU A 484 -17.52 9.28 -2.44
CA LEU A 484 -17.86 7.91 -2.84
C LEU A 484 -17.45 6.81 -1.87
N GLY A 485 -16.75 7.15 -0.83
CA GLY A 485 -16.29 6.19 0.16
C GLY A 485 -15.62 6.93 1.29
N VAL A 486 -16.43 7.42 2.22
CA VAL A 486 -15.90 8.10 3.40
C VAL A 486 -14.96 7.14 4.11
N GLY A 487 -13.69 7.53 4.20
CA GLY A 487 -12.63 6.71 4.80
C GLY A 487 -11.83 5.82 3.83
N TYR A 488 -12.28 5.61 2.58
CA TYR A 488 -11.54 4.82 1.57
C TYR A 488 -10.76 5.68 0.58
N ASN A 489 -11.11 6.96 0.47
CA ASN A 489 -10.51 7.85 -0.53
C ASN A 489 -9.05 8.13 -0.21
N ALA A 490 -8.21 7.98 -1.23
CA ALA A 490 -6.83 8.39 -1.16
C ALA A 490 -6.69 9.91 -0.96
N PRO A 491 -5.62 10.39 -0.30
CA PRO A 491 -5.45 11.82 0.02
C PRO A 491 -5.49 12.75 -1.20
N GLU A 492 -5.02 12.29 -2.35
CA GLU A 492 -5.04 13.05 -3.61
C GLU A 492 -6.42 13.16 -4.24
N CYS A 493 -7.38 12.34 -3.84
CA CYS A 493 -8.72 12.27 -4.43
C CYS A 493 -9.64 13.41 -3.97
N THR A 494 -9.22 14.65 -4.16
CA THR A 494 -10.01 15.85 -3.84
C THR A 494 -11.10 16.16 -4.88
N LYS A 495 -10.97 15.60 -6.07
CA LYS A 495 -11.91 15.75 -7.20
C LYS A 495 -12.10 14.39 -7.89
N PRO A 496 -13.28 14.12 -8.48
CA PRO A 496 -13.55 12.87 -9.21
C PRO A 496 -12.57 12.58 -10.36
N SER A 497 -11.96 13.61 -10.95
CA SER A 497 -10.95 13.48 -12.01
C SER A 497 -9.56 13.09 -11.50
N ALA A 498 -9.30 13.19 -10.21
CA ALA A 498 -7.99 12.87 -9.61
C ALA A 498 -7.79 11.37 -9.32
N TYR A 499 -8.84 10.55 -9.49
CA TYR A 499 -8.75 9.10 -9.25
C TYR A 499 -7.92 8.39 -10.32
N THR A 500 -6.93 7.65 -9.89
CA THR A 500 -6.02 6.85 -10.72
C THR A 500 -6.00 5.39 -10.25
N MET A 501 -5.25 4.52 -10.93
CA MET A 501 -5.00 3.16 -10.45
C MET A 501 -4.35 3.16 -9.07
N LYS A 502 -3.49 4.14 -8.76
CA LYS A 502 -2.86 4.29 -7.45
C LYS A 502 -3.84 4.66 -6.34
N SER A 503 -4.94 5.33 -6.69
CA SER A 503 -6.03 5.60 -5.74
C SER A 503 -6.82 4.33 -5.42
N ASP A 504 -7.02 3.44 -6.41
CA ASP A 504 -7.62 2.11 -6.17
C ASP A 504 -6.73 1.25 -5.26
N VAL A 505 -5.39 1.30 -5.43
CA VAL A 505 -4.43 0.63 -4.53
C VAL A 505 -4.58 1.10 -3.10
N TYR A 506 -4.74 2.42 -2.88
CA TYR A 506 -4.97 2.96 -1.53
C TYR A 506 -6.30 2.45 -0.95
N SER A 507 -7.39 2.54 -1.70
CA SER A 507 -8.71 2.07 -1.25
C SER A 507 -8.69 0.56 -0.94
N PHE A 508 -7.95 -0.23 -1.73
CA PHE A 508 -7.70 -1.64 -1.45
C PHE A 508 -6.90 -1.84 -0.15
N GLY A 509 -5.90 -1.00 0.11
CA GLY A 509 -5.15 -0.96 1.37
C GLY A 509 -6.06 -0.72 2.58
N VAL A 510 -7.07 0.15 2.44
CA VAL A 510 -8.08 0.39 3.50
C VAL A 510 -8.93 -0.85 3.73
N VAL A 511 -9.36 -1.56 2.68
CA VAL A 511 -10.07 -2.85 2.82
C VAL A 511 -9.21 -3.88 3.56
N MET A 512 -7.91 -3.93 3.26
CA MET A 512 -7.02 -4.82 4.01
C MET A 512 -6.88 -4.43 5.49
N LEU A 513 -6.95 -3.13 5.83
CA LEU A 513 -7.02 -2.66 7.22
C LEU A 513 -8.32 -3.12 7.90
N GLU A 514 -9.48 -3.08 7.22
CA GLU A 514 -10.73 -3.64 7.75
C GLU A 514 -10.58 -5.14 8.04
N LEU A 515 -10.00 -5.91 7.09
CA LEU A 515 -9.74 -7.34 7.27
C LEU A 515 -8.78 -7.63 8.44
N LEU A 516 -7.82 -6.74 8.70
CA LEU A 516 -6.87 -6.88 9.80
C LEU A 516 -7.50 -6.58 11.15
N THR A 517 -8.26 -5.48 11.23
CA THR A 517 -8.66 -4.87 12.51
C THR A 517 -10.12 -5.08 12.89
N GLY A 518 -10.98 -5.51 11.94
CA GLY A 518 -12.43 -5.56 12.12
C GLY A 518 -13.08 -4.18 12.28
N ARG A 519 -12.34 -3.06 12.10
CA ARG A 519 -12.84 -1.70 12.29
C ARG A 519 -13.33 -1.09 11.00
N MET A 520 -14.39 -0.26 11.10
CA MET A 520 -14.85 0.58 9.98
C MET A 520 -13.79 1.60 9.57
N PRO A 521 -13.70 1.99 8.28
CA PRO A 521 -12.75 2.99 7.78
C PRO A 521 -12.92 4.36 8.41
N LEU A 522 -14.16 4.72 8.77
CA LEU A 522 -14.49 5.88 9.56
C LEU A 522 -15.50 5.50 10.65
N ASP A 523 -15.18 5.78 11.90
CA ASP A 523 -16.03 5.51 13.06
C ASP A 523 -16.15 6.79 13.91
N SER A 524 -17.28 7.47 13.80
CA SER A 524 -17.57 8.72 14.54
C SER A 524 -17.74 8.52 16.05
N ALA A 525 -17.98 7.29 16.50
CA ALA A 525 -18.11 6.97 17.93
C ALA A 525 -16.75 6.93 18.65
N LYS A 526 -15.65 6.84 17.90
CA LYS A 526 -14.29 6.83 18.44
C LYS A 526 -13.75 8.24 18.73
N PRO A 527 -12.73 8.38 19.60
CA PRO A 527 -12.01 9.64 19.80
C PRO A 527 -11.50 10.22 18.46
N LYS A 528 -11.44 11.53 18.30
CA LYS A 528 -11.09 12.21 17.04
C LYS A 528 -9.82 11.68 16.34
N PHE A 529 -8.81 11.29 17.11
CA PHE A 529 -7.55 10.75 16.56
C PHE A 529 -7.66 9.27 16.10
N GLU A 530 -8.73 8.56 16.50
CA GLU A 530 -9.01 7.18 16.15
C GLU A 530 -10.16 7.02 15.14
N GLN A 531 -10.87 8.09 14.80
CA GLN A 531 -12.04 8.02 13.93
C GLN A 531 -11.69 7.52 12.52
N CYS A 532 -10.54 7.92 11.97
CA CYS A 532 -10.07 7.48 10.66
C CYS A 532 -9.13 6.27 10.83
N LEU A 533 -9.53 5.13 10.29
CA LEU A 533 -8.82 3.86 10.41
C LEU A 533 -7.38 3.96 9.91
N VAL A 534 -7.15 4.53 8.72
CA VAL A 534 -5.81 4.66 8.15
C VAL A 534 -4.91 5.51 9.06
N ARG A 535 -5.41 6.67 9.48
CA ARG A 535 -4.64 7.59 10.33
C ARG A 535 -4.25 6.97 11.67
N TRP A 536 -5.16 6.19 12.25
CA TRP A 536 -4.92 5.48 13.50
C TRP A 536 -3.97 4.29 13.32
N ALA A 537 -4.12 3.52 12.23
CA ALA A 537 -3.40 2.27 12.02
C ALA A 537 -1.97 2.48 11.53
N THR A 538 -1.74 3.40 10.58
CA THR A 538 -0.45 3.55 9.88
C THR A 538 0.76 3.66 10.82
N PRO A 539 0.74 4.44 11.92
CA PRO A 539 1.89 4.52 12.83
C PRO A 539 2.20 3.22 13.57
N GLN A 540 1.25 2.28 13.61
CA GLN A 540 1.33 1.05 14.40
C GLN A 540 1.68 -0.19 13.57
N LEU A 541 1.60 -0.12 12.22
CA LEU A 541 1.77 -1.26 11.32
C LEU A 541 3.15 -1.91 11.41
N HIS A 542 4.17 -1.18 11.85
CA HIS A 542 5.56 -1.65 11.93
C HIS A 542 6.02 -1.99 13.35
N ASP A 543 5.18 -1.75 14.34
CA ASP A 543 5.43 -2.12 15.74
C ASP A 543 4.71 -3.45 16.02
N ILE A 544 5.45 -4.51 16.32
CA ILE A 544 4.91 -5.86 16.50
C ILE A 544 3.91 -5.92 17.67
N ASP A 545 4.20 -5.22 18.76
CA ASP A 545 3.34 -5.21 19.95
C ASP A 545 2.08 -4.37 19.73
N ALA A 546 2.21 -3.23 19.04
CA ALA A 546 1.07 -2.42 18.65
C ALA A 546 0.20 -3.16 17.61
N LEU A 547 0.82 -3.81 16.64
CA LEU A 547 0.15 -4.61 15.63
C LEU A 547 -0.69 -5.74 16.24
N ALA A 548 -0.15 -6.46 17.24
CA ALA A 548 -0.89 -7.50 17.94
C ALA A 548 -2.15 -6.96 18.67
N ARG A 549 -2.08 -5.71 19.17
CA ARG A 549 -3.23 -5.04 19.80
C ARG A 549 -4.25 -4.50 18.79
N MET A 550 -3.85 -4.29 17.54
CA MET A 550 -4.72 -3.80 16.47
C MET A 550 -5.60 -4.88 15.85
N VAL A 551 -5.16 -6.14 15.95
CA VAL A 551 -5.83 -7.26 15.30
C VAL A 551 -7.26 -7.39 15.83
N ASP A 552 -8.19 -7.70 14.92
CA ASP A 552 -9.58 -7.95 15.25
C ASP A 552 -9.71 -8.97 16.40
N PRO A 553 -10.33 -8.59 17.51
CA PRO A 553 -10.57 -9.50 18.64
C PRO A 553 -11.31 -10.79 18.26
N ALA A 554 -12.12 -10.76 17.20
CA ALA A 554 -12.83 -11.95 16.69
C ALA A 554 -11.89 -13.06 16.22
N LEU A 555 -10.64 -12.74 15.87
CA LEU A 555 -9.61 -13.74 15.54
C LEU A 555 -9.04 -14.47 16.77
N ARG A 556 -9.32 -14.01 17.99
CA ARG A 556 -8.94 -14.65 19.27
C ARG A 556 -7.48 -15.11 19.34
N GLY A 557 -6.56 -14.40 18.70
CA GLY A 557 -5.15 -14.76 18.62
C GLY A 557 -4.82 -15.89 17.63
N LEU A 558 -5.81 -16.42 16.89
CA LEU A 558 -5.63 -17.51 15.94
C LEU A 558 -5.06 -16.99 14.60
N TYR A 559 -3.84 -16.51 14.62
CA TYR A 559 -3.09 -16.07 13.45
C TYR A 559 -1.59 -16.29 13.64
N PRO A 560 -0.85 -16.66 12.57
CA PRO A 560 0.60 -16.80 12.67
C PRO A 560 1.27 -15.40 12.73
N PRO A 561 2.09 -15.09 13.76
CA PRO A 561 2.69 -13.75 13.91
C PRO A 561 3.51 -13.28 12.70
N LYS A 562 4.26 -14.19 12.06
CA LYS A 562 5.00 -13.88 10.82
C LYS A 562 4.09 -13.54 9.64
N SER A 563 2.90 -14.16 9.57
CA SER A 563 1.89 -13.87 8.54
C SER A 563 1.26 -12.50 8.78
N LEU A 564 0.92 -12.21 10.03
CA LEU A 564 0.38 -10.94 10.46
C LEU A 564 1.32 -9.77 10.09
N SER A 565 2.60 -9.85 10.48
CA SER A 565 3.60 -8.81 10.19
C SER A 565 3.74 -8.55 8.69
N ARG A 566 3.78 -9.61 7.86
CA ARG A 566 3.87 -9.45 6.40
C ARG A 566 2.60 -8.86 5.79
N PHE A 567 1.44 -9.21 6.32
CA PHE A 567 0.18 -8.62 5.87
C PHE A 567 0.15 -7.12 6.19
N ALA A 568 0.61 -6.72 7.37
CA ALA A 568 0.77 -5.32 7.76
C ALA A 568 1.77 -4.57 6.86
N ASP A 569 2.89 -5.20 6.47
CA ASP A 569 3.85 -4.61 5.53
C ASP A 569 3.19 -4.31 4.16
N ILE A 570 2.36 -5.23 3.64
CA ILE A 570 1.64 -5.01 2.37
C ILE A 570 0.64 -3.86 2.51
N ILE A 571 -0.10 -3.81 3.62
CA ILE A 571 -1.03 -2.71 3.91
C ILE A 571 -0.30 -1.38 3.92
N ALA A 572 0.81 -1.29 4.65
CA ALA A 572 1.59 -0.07 4.77
C ALA A 572 2.06 0.49 3.42
N LEU A 573 2.39 -0.38 2.46
CA LEU A 573 2.73 0.01 1.09
C LEU A 573 1.53 0.56 0.33
N CYS A 574 0.36 -0.06 0.48
CA CYS A 574 -0.85 0.36 -0.23
C CYS A 574 -1.39 1.71 0.26
N VAL A 575 -1.32 1.98 1.57
CA VAL A 575 -1.89 3.21 2.18
C VAL A 575 -0.90 4.37 2.28
N GLN A 576 0.18 4.36 1.49
CA GLN A 576 1.10 5.50 1.41
C GLN A 576 0.37 6.77 0.99
N SER A 577 0.71 7.90 1.62
CA SER A 577 0.09 9.20 1.32
C SER A 577 0.32 9.62 -0.13
N GLU A 578 1.55 9.46 -0.61
CA GLU A 578 1.95 9.81 -1.96
C GLU A 578 1.65 8.64 -2.92
N PRO A 579 0.90 8.88 -4.01
CA PRO A 579 0.52 7.83 -4.97
C PRO A 579 1.70 7.07 -5.58
N GLU A 580 2.82 7.77 -5.79
CA GLU A 580 4.02 7.23 -6.41
C GLU A 580 4.65 6.11 -5.60
N PHE A 581 4.49 6.14 -4.27
CA PHE A 581 5.05 5.12 -3.37
C PHE A 581 4.18 3.86 -3.26
N ARG A 582 2.96 3.90 -3.77
CA ARG A 582 2.11 2.72 -3.78
C ARG A 582 2.54 1.77 -4.90
N PRO A 583 2.71 0.47 -4.64
CA PRO A 583 3.08 -0.50 -5.66
C PRO A 583 1.98 -0.64 -6.74
N PRO A 584 2.28 -1.21 -7.92
CA PRO A 584 1.27 -1.71 -8.84
C PRO A 584 0.56 -2.91 -8.23
N MET A 585 -0.66 -3.22 -8.71
CA MET A 585 -1.45 -4.32 -8.13
C MET A 585 -0.81 -5.69 -8.32
N SER A 586 -0.07 -5.92 -9.40
CA SER A 586 0.69 -7.15 -9.64
C SER A 586 1.71 -7.44 -8.53
N GLU A 587 2.39 -6.44 -8.01
CA GLU A 587 3.33 -6.61 -6.88
C GLU A 587 2.59 -6.91 -5.57
N VAL A 588 1.47 -6.23 -5.33
CA VAL A 588 0.61 -6.49 -4.16
C VAL A 588 0.08 -7.93 -4.19
N VAL A 589 -0.42 -8.37 -5.33
CA VAL A 589 -0.93 -9.74 -5.53
C VAL A 589 0.17 -10.77 -5.33
N GLN A 590 1.37 -10.57 -5.89
CA GLN A 590 2.51 -11.46 -5.67
C GLN A 590 2.90 -11.56 -4.19
N ALA A 591 2.88 -10.44 -3.46
CA ALA A 591 3.16 -10.45 -2.03
C ALA A 591 2.09 -11.24 -1.25
N LEU A 592 0.81 -11.09 -1.58
CA LEU A 592 -0.29 -11.85 -0.99
C LEU A 592 -0.22 -13.36 -1.35
N VAL A 593 0.15 -13.72 -2.59
CA VAL A 593 0.37 -15.13 -3.00
C VAL A 593 1.46 -15.77 -2.13
N ARG A 594 2.61 -15.10 -1.97
CA ARG A 594 3.70 -15.59 -1.11
C ARG A 594 3.26 -15.75 0.34
N LEU A 595 2.37 -14.87 0.82
CA LEU A 595 1.81 -14.95 2.16
C LEU A 595 0.95 -16.21 2.34
N VAL A 596 0.02 -16.48 1.40
CA VAL A 596 -0.87 -17.66 1.41
C VAL A 596 -0.06 -18.95 1.33
N GLN A 597 0.92 -19.05 0.41
CA GLN A 597 1.76 -20.24 0.25
C GLN A 597 2.51 -20.61 1.53
N ARG A 598 3.11 -19.64 2.20
CA ARG A 598 3.86 -19.86 3.44
C ARG A 598 2.97 -20.23 4.62
N THR A 599 1.77 -19.67 4.69
CA THR A 599 0.78 -20.06 5.72
C THR A 599 0.35 -21.52 5.56
N SER A 600 0.21 -22.00 4.33
CA SER A 600 -0.12 -23.40 4.02
C SER A 600 1.01 -24.38 4.33
N MET A 601 2.28 -23.98 4.17
CA MET A 601 3.45 -24.80 4.52
C MET A 601 3.59 -24.94 6.03
N ASN A 602 3.46 -23.86 6.80
CA ASN A 602 3.57 -23.90 8.27
C ASN A 602 2.49 -24.80 8.90
N LEU A 603 1.27 -24.82 8.38
CA LEU A 603 0.20 -25.71 8.83
C LEU A 603 0.54 -27.21 8.55
N ARG A 604 1.25 -27.50 7.46
CA ARG A 604 1.69 -28.88 7.16
C ARG A 604 2.79 -29.34 8.08
N ASP A 605 3.73 -28.45 8.39
CA ASP A 605 4.85 -28.77 9.30
C ASP A 605 4.37 -28.97 10.74
N GLU A 606 3.39 -28.19 11.21
CA GLU A 606 2.76 -28.37 12.53
C GLU A 606 1.95 -29.67 12.62
N LEU A 607 1.21 -30.04 11.57
CA LEU A 607 0.47 -31.31 11.50
C LEU A 607 1.38 -32.52 11.31
N GLY A 608 2.55 -32.35 10.68
CA GLY A 608 3.59 -33.38 10.57
C GLY A 608 4.33 -33.61 11.90
N ALA A 609 4.59 -32.53 12.64
CA ALA A 609 5.26 -32.60 13.95
C ALA A 609 4.37 -33.19 15.06
N SER A 610 3.03 -33.04 14.97
CA SER A 610 2.10 -33.66 15.93
C SER A 610 1.94 -35.17 15.71
N ARG A 611 2.06 -35.64 14.45
CA ARG A 611 2.03 -37.09 14.16
C ARG A 611 3.29 -37.85 14.56
N GLY A 612 4.43 -37.16 14.71
CA GLY A 612 5.68 -37.79 15.15
C GLY A 612 5.88 -37.85 16.67
N ARG A 613 4.96 -37.28 17.47
CA ARG A 613 5.02 -37.32 18.95
C ARG A 613 4.23 -38.42 19.59
N ASP A 614 3.26 -39.02 18.88
CA ASP A 614 2.39 -40.08 19.43
C ASP A 614 3.02 -41.49 19.28
N ASP A 615 4.16 -41.64 18.57
CA ASP A 615 4.80 -42.94 18.35
C ASP A 615 5.97 -43.26 19.31
N PHE A 616 6.22 -42.47 20.35
CA PHE A 616 7.33 -42.66 21.28
C PHE A 616 6.93 -42.85 22.75
N GLU A 617 5.68 -43.14 23.06
CA GLU A 617 5.24 -43.34 24.46
C GLU A 617 4.66 -44.72 24.74
N TYR A 618 5.08 -45.75 23.99
CA TYR A 618 4.86 -47.19 24.37
C TYR A 618 6.07 -48.03 23.93
N LEU A 619 7.15 -47.97 24.72
CA LEU A 619 8.11 -49.10 24.86
C LEU A 619 8.78 -48.99 26.24
#